data_0e649e9b1c441ed5fe4aa108b5cb1b33
#
_entry.id   0e649e9b1c441ed5fe4aa108b5cb1b33
#
_cell.length_a   1.000
_cell.length_b   1.000
_cell.length_c   1.000
_cell.angle_alpha   90.00
_cell.angle_beta   90.00
_cell.angle_gamma   90.00
#
_symmetry.space_group_name_H-M   'P 1'
#
loop_
_entity.id
_entity.type
_entity.pdbx_description
1 polymer ?
#
loop_
_entity_poly.entity_id
_entity_poly.type
_entity_poly.pdbx_seq_one_letter_code
_entity_poly.pdbx_strand_id
1 'polypeptide(L)'
;MYRLAPSILSANFAKLGQEITDVIDSGADIVHFDVMDNHYVPNLTIGPLVCEAIRPVTDAMIDVHLMVEPVDRIIPDFAKAGANIISFHPEASNHIDRTIGLIKEQGCKAGLVFNPATPLYYLDHVLDKLDLILIMSVNPGFGGQKF
;
A
#
# COMPACT_ATOMS: atom_id res chain seq x y z
N MET A 1 -5.55 17.58 11.21
CA MET A 1 -6.70 17.16 10.37
C MET A 1 -6.48 15.70 10.06
N TYR A 2 -7.47 14.84 10.33
CA TYR A 2 -7.43 13.42 9.99
C TYR A 2 -7.73 13.24 8.51
N ARG A 3 -7.15 12.21 7.89
CA ARG A 3 -7.45 11.80 6.52
C ARG A 3 -8.02 10.38 6.53
N LEU A 4 -8.97 10.12 5.65
CA LEU A 4 -9.60 8.82 5.48
C LEU A 4 -9.01 8.13 4.25
N ALA A 5 -8.50 6.91 4.45
CA ALA A 5 -7.90 6.08 3.40
C ALA A 5 -8.59 4.70 3.36
N PRO A 6 -9.81 4.61 2.83
CA PRO A 6 -10.50 3.34 2.73
C PRO A 6 -9.79 2.39 1.77
N SER A 7 -9.73 1.11 2.16
CA SER A 7 -9.19 0.06 1.30
C SER A 7 -10.20 -0.35 0.23
N ILE A 8 -9.77 -0.33 -1.03
CA ILE A 8 -10.59 -0.85 -2.14
C ILE A 8 -10.67 -2.37 -2.18
N LEU A 9 -9.98 -3.07 -1.28
CA LEU A 9 -10.12 -4.51 -1.11
C LEU A 9 -11.57 -4.92 -0.81
N SER A 10 -12.34 -4.04 -0.17
CA SER A 10 -13.75 -4.25 0.17
C SER A 10 -14.71 -3.85 -0.95
N ALA A 11 -14.23 -3.32 -2.08
CA ALA A 11 -15.05 -2.86 -3.18
C ALA A 11 -15.62 -4.00 -4.03
N ASN A 12 -16.69 -3.73 -4.75
CA ASN A 12 -17.14 -4.58 -5.85
C ASN A 12 -16.24 -4.36 -7.07
N PHE A 13 -15.32 -5.28 -7.33
CA PHE A 13 -14.35 -5.17 -8.43
C PHE A 13 -14.99 -5.09 -9.82
N ALA A 14 -16.21 -5.60 -10.01
CA ALA A 14 -16.95 -5.43 -11.26
C ALA A 14 -17.37 -3.98 -11.54
N LYS A 15 -17.31 -3.10 -10.51
CA LYS A 15 -17.66 -1.68 -10.57
C LYS A 15 -16.60 -0.79 -9.91
N LEU A 16 -15.35 -1.24 -9.86
CA LEU A 16 -14.30 -0.65 -9.05
C LEU A 16 -14.15 0.87 -9.28
N GLY A 17 -14.14 1.32 -10.53
CA GLY A 17 -14.04 2.74 -10.86
C GLY A 17 -15.17 3.58 -10.26
N GLN A 18 -16.42 3.10 -10.37
CA GLN A 18 -17.58 3.80 -9.77
C GLN A 18 -17.48 3.83 -8.24
N GLU A 19 -17.12 2.72 -7.61
CA GLU A 19 -17.00 2.66 -6.15
C GLU A 19 -15.87 3.55 -5.60
N ILE A 20 -14.78 3.73 -6.36
CA ILE A 20 -13.73 4.69 -6.01
C ILE A 20 -14.29 6.12 -6.08
N THR A 21 -15.00 6.47 -7.14
CA THR A 21 -15.62 7.79 -7.25
C THR A 21 -16.57 8.03 -6.09
N ASP A 22 -17.46 7.09 -5.81
CA ASP A 22 -18.50 7.22 -4.76
C ASP A 22 -17.87 7.40 -3.37
N VAL A 23 -16.78 6.68 -3.05
CA VAL A 23 -16.14 6.79 -1.74
C VAL A 23 -15.37 8.10 -1.59
N ILE A 24 -14.73 8.59 -2.64
CA ILE A 24 -14.04 9.90 -2.64
C ILE A 24 -15.07 11.03 -2.52
N ASP A 25 -16.17 10.99 -3.27
CA ASP A 25 -17.25 11.97 -3.18
C ASP A 25 -17.93 11.95 -1.80
N SER A 26 -17.88 10.83 -1.11
CA SER A 26 -18.36 10.69 0.27
C SER A 26 -17.39 11.23 1.34
N GLY A 27 -16.23 11.74 0.94
CA GLY A 27 -15.27 12.41 1.82
C GLY A 27 -14.01 11.61 2.17
N ALA A 28 -13.69 10.53 1.45
CA ALA A 28 -12.39 9.90 1.55
C ALA A 28 -11.30 10.75 0.88
N ASP A 29 -10.09 10.73 1.43
CA ASP A 29 -8.96 11.55 0.97
C ASP A 29 -7.95 10.78 0.13
N ILE A 30 -7.87 9.47 0.33
CA ILE A 30 -6.83 8.61 -0.22
C ILE A 30 -7.47 7.27 -0.61
N VAL A 31 -7.05 6.71 -1.73
CA VAL A 31 -7.40 5.34 -2.13
C VAL A 31 -6.32 4.40 -1.58
N HIS A 32 -6.67 3.54 -0.62
CA HIS A 32 -5.76 2.51 -0.11
C HIS A 32 -5.86 1.24 -0.95
N PHE A 33 -4.71 0.81 -1.49
CA PHE A 33 -4.60 -0.23 -2.51
C PHE A 33 -3.80 -1.42 -1.97
N ASP A 34 -4.49 -2.45 -1.46
CA ASP A 34 -3.90 -3.63 -0.84
C ASP A 34 -3.48 -4.68 -1.86
N VAL A 35 -2.18 -4.93 -1.97
CA VAL A 35 -1.56 -5.88 -2.91
C VAL A 35 -1.07 -7.11 -2.17
N MET A 36 -1.55 -8.27 -2.58
CA MET A 36 -1.22 -9.57 -1.99
C MET A 36 -0.78 -10.56 -3.07
N ASP A 37 0.27 -11.31 -2.81
CA ASP A 37 0.94 -12.19 -3.79
C ASP A 37 0.72 -13.69 -3.57
N ASN A 38 -0.07 -14.07 -2.55
CA ASN A 38 -0.22 -15.46 -2.11
C ASN A 38 1.11 -16.13 -1.73
N HIS A 39 2.09 -15.33 -1.32
CA HIS A 39 3.38 -15.80 -0.80
C HIS A 39 3.69 -15.18 0.56
N TYR A 40 3.78 -13.84 0.65
CA TYR A 40 3.92 -13.12 1.91
C TYR A 40 2.69 -13.29 2.81
N VAL A 41 1.49 -13.29 2.21
CA VAL A 41 0.19 -13.54 2.87
C VAL A 41 -0.59 -14.63 2.12
N PRO A 42 -1.51 -15.36 2.79
CA PRO A 42 -2.24 -16.47 2.19
C PRO A 42 -3.46 -16.01 1.36
N ASN A 43 -3.31 -14.95 0.57
CA ASN A 43 -4.33 -14.40 -0.32
C ASN A 43 -3.67 -13.77 -1.55
N LEU A 44 -4.39 -13.72 -2.65
CA LEU A 44 -4.00 -13.08 -3.90
C LEU A 44 -5.03 -12.00 -4.26
N THR A 45 -4.58 -10.78 -4.55
CA THR A 45 -5.51 -9.69 -4.85
C THR A 45 -5.28 -9.09 -6.24
N ILE A 46 -4.62 -7.96 -6.32
CA ILE A 46 -4.53 -7.11 -7.51
C ILE A 46 -3.09 -6.66 -7.75
N GLY A 47 -2.80 -6.22 -8.95
CA GLY A 47 -1.47 -5.80 -9.36
C GLY A 47 -1.43 -4.43 -10.04
N PRO A 48 -0.26 -4.06 -10.63
CA PRO A 48 -0.06 -2.77 -11.29
C PRO A 48 -1.07 -2.46 -12.39
N LEU A 49 -1.56 -3.49 -13.12
CA LEU A 49 -2.58 -3.34 -14.16
C LEU A 49 -3.86 -2.66 -13.63
N VAL A 50 -4.32 -3.05 -12.42
CA VAL A 50 -5.51 -2.46 -11.81
C VAL A 50 -5.21 -1.04 -11.32
N CYS A 51 -4.03 -0.79 -10.76
CA CYS A 51 -3.58 0.54 -10.36
C CYS A 51 -3.57 1.51 -11.55
N GLU A 52 -3.01 1.10 -12.68
CA GLU A 52 -3.01 1.86 -13.93
C GLU A 52 -4.44 2.15 -14.42
N ALA A 53 -5.33 1.15 -14.36
CA ALA A 53 -6.72 1.30 -14.79
C ALA A 53 -7.53 2.29 -13.94
N ILE A 54 -7.28 2.36 -12.63
CA ILE A 54 -7.99 3.27 -11.74
C ILE A 54 -7.38 4.68 -11.68
N ARG A 55 -6.11 4.84 -12.08
CA ARG A 55 -5.44 6.15 -12.01
C ARG A 55 -6.21 7.29 -12.69
N PRO A 56 -6.77 7.12 -13.92
CA PRO A 56 -7.55 8.18 -14.57
C PRO A 56 -8.94 8.41 -13.97
N VAL A 57 -9.40 7.55 -13.05
CA VAL A 57 -10.74 7.64 -12.44
C VAL A 57 -10.78 8.67 -11.30
N THR A 58 -9.64 8.95 -10.66
CA THR A 58 -9.58 9.83 -9.48
C THR A 58 -8.29 10.62 -9.43
N ASP A 59 -8.34 11.85 -8.95
CA ASP A 59 -7.18 12.68 -8.63
C ASP A 59 -6.65 12.45 -7.20
N ALA A 60 -7.37 11.68 -6.39
CA ALA A 60 -6.93 11.33 -5.03
C ALA A 60 -5.60 10.56 -5.05
N MET A 61 -4.82 10.68 -3.98
CA MET A 61 -3.61 9.88 -3.84
C MET A 61 -3.94 8.39 -3.79
N ILE A 62 -3.13 7.58 -4.49
CA ILE A 62 -3.15 6.13 -4.39
C ILE A 62 -2.02 5.71 -3.47
N ASP A 63 -2.38 5.11 -2.35
CA ASP A 63 -1.47 4.55 -1.34
C ASP A 63 -1.42 3.03 -1.50
N VAL A 64 -0.35 2.55 -2.11
CA VAL A 64 -0.15 1.13 -2.42
C VAL A 64 0.53 0.45 -1.24
N HIS A 65 -0.16 -0.50 -0.62
CA HIS A 65 0.35 -1.34 0.45
C HIS A 65 0.76 -2.70 -0.09
N LEU A 66 2.07 -2.96 -0.12
CA LEU A 66 2.65 -4.18 -0.68
C LEU A 66 2.83 -5.27 0.38
N MET A 67 1.94 -6.25 0.36
CA MET A 67 2.08 -7.53 1.05
C MET A 67 2.63 -8.57 0.08
N VAL A 68 3.86 -8.33 -0.36
CA VAL A 68 4.55 -9.04 -1.47
C VAL A 68 5.99 -9.34 -1.08
N GLU A 69 6.44 -10.55 -1.34
CA GLU A 69 7.83 -10.98 -1.09
C GLU A 69 8.39 -11.76 -2.30
N PRO A 70 9.56 -11.37 -2.84
CA PRO A 70 10.38 -10.19 -2.53
C PRO A 70 9.77 -8.90 -3.11
N VAL A 71 9.82 -7.81 -2.32
CA VAL A 71 9.07 -6.59 -2.64
C VAL A 71 9.71 -5.70 -3.71
N ASP A 72 11.04 -5.65 -3.79
CA ASP A 72 11.77 -4.66 -4.61
C ASP A 72 11.36 -4.68 -6.10
N ARG A 73 11.08 -5.87 -6.64
CA ARG A 73 10.85 -6.06 -8.09
C ARG A 73 9.60 -5.37 -8.61
N ILE A 74 8.56 -5.24 -7.79
CA ILE A 74 7.25 -4.72 -8.23
C ILE A 74 7.10 -3.22 -7.99
N ILE A 75 8.00 -2.60 -7.21
CA ILE A 75 7.94 -1.18 -6.87
C ILE A 75 7.94 -0.27 -8.11
N PRO A 76 8.85 -0.44 -9.09
CA PRO A 76 8.85 0.41 -10.29
C PRO A 76 7.56 0.31 -11.10
N ASP A 77 6.95 -0.88 -11.15
CA ASP A 77 5.72 -1.10 -11.91
C ASP A 77 4.53 -0.35 -11.26
N PHE A 78 4.42 -0.35 -9.93
CA PHE A 78 3.40 0.43 -9.25
C PHE A 78 3.63 1.93 -9.34
N ALA A 79 4.86 2.39 -9.26
CA ALA A 79 5.18 3.79 -9.46
C ALA A 79 4.77 4.27 -10.86
N LYS A 80 5.09 3.49 -11.89
CA LYS A 80 4.69 3.75 -13.27
C LYS A 80 3.16 3.72 -13.45
N ALA A 81 2.47 2.84 -12.74
CA ALA A 81 1.01 2.73 -12.74
C ALA A 81 0.30 3.90 -12.06
N GLY A 82 1.02 4.81 -11.39
CA GLY A 82 0.49 6.03 -10.81
C GLY A 82 0.31 6.02 -9.30
N ALA A 83 0.99 5.12 -8.59
CA ALA A 83 1.08 5.16 -7.13
C ALA A 83 1.73 6.47 -6.64
N ASN A 84 1.19 7.05 -5.58
CA ASN A 84 1.76 8.24 -4.93
C ASN A 84 2.56 7.88 -3.68
N ILE A 85 2.10 6.85 -2.97
CA ILE A 85 2.73 6.30 -1.78
C ILE A 85 2.89 4.80 -2.02
N ILE A 86 4.03 4.25 -1.65
CA ILE A 86 4.28 2.80 -1.65
C ILE A 86 4.80 2.42 -0.28
N SER A 87 4.10 1.50 0.38
CA SER A 87 4.49 0.97 1.67
C SER A 87 4.71 -0.54 1.60
N PHE A 88 5.64 -1.03 2.42
CA PHE A 88 6.02 -2.44 2.45
C PHE A 88 6.33 -2.90 3.86
N HIS A 89 6.32 -4.21 4.07
CA HIS A 89 6.66 -4.82 5.35
C HIS A 89 8.18 -5.04 5.47
N PRO A 90 8.80 -4.76 6.62
CA PRO A 90 10.24 -4.98 6.80
C PRO A 90 10.65 -6.44 6.55
N GLU A 91 9.76 -7.40 6.84
CA GLU A 91 10.00 -8.83 6.61
C GLU A 91 10.11 -9.20 5.13
N ALA A 92 9.57 -8.37 4.23
CA ALA A 92 9.55 -8.61 2.78
C ALA A 92 10.80 -8.08 2.05
N SER A 93 11.73 -7.47 2.78
CA SER A 93 12.98 -6.93 2.23
C SER A 93 14.19 -7.34 3.08
N ASN A 94 15.23 -7.82 2.41
CA ASN A 94 16.53 -8.07 3.06
C ASN A 94 17.33 -6.78 3.33
N HIS A 95 16.95 -5.66 2.69
CA HIS A 95 17.68 -4.39 2.74
C HIS A 95 16.70 -3.21 2.78
N ILE A 96 16.08 -2.99 3.95
CA ILE A 96 15.01 -2.00 4.15
C ILE A 96 15.41 -0.61 3.65
N ASP A 97 16.60 -0.14 4.00
CA ASP A 97 17.10 1.17 3.57
C ASP A 97 17.18 1.30 2.04
N ARG A 98 17.66 0.27 1.37
CA ARG A 98 17.71 0.22 -0.10
C ARG A 98 16.31 0.23 -0.71
N THR A 99 15.36 -0.51 -0.15
CA THR A 99 13.98 -0.55 -0.63
C THR A 99 13.30 0.82 -0.48
N ILE A 100 13.51 1.51 0.65
CA ILE A 100 13.05 2.89 0.84
C ILE A 100 13.65 3.82 -0.24
N GLY A 101 14.96 3.71 -0.48
CA GLY A 101 15.64 4.46 -1.53
C GLY A 101 15.04 4.21 -2.91
N LEU A 102 14.80 2.94 -3.25
CA LEU A 102 14.18 2.54 -4.52
C LEU A 102 12.80 3.20 -4.71
N ILE A 103 11.94 3.19 -3.69
CA ILE A 103 10.62 3.85 -3.75
C ILE A 103 10.76 5.35 -4.04
N LYS A 104 11.69 6.03 -3.34
CA LYS A 104 11.93 7.47 -3.50
C LYS A 104 12.53 7.82 -4.86
N GLU A 105 13.41 6.99 -5.39
CA GLU A 105 13.97 7.13 -6.75
C GLU A 105 12.90 7.07 -7.83
N GLN A 106 11.80 6.33 -7.59
CA GLN A 106 10.62 6.31 -8.48
C GLN A 106 9.73 7.56 -8.33
N GLY A 107 10.03 8.49 -7.44
CA GLY A 107 9.23 9.68 -7.18
C GLY A 107 8.03 9.45 -6.25
N CYS A 108 7.93 8.30 -5.61
CA CYS A 108 6.89 7.98 -4.65
C CYS A 108 7.31 8.30 -3.21
N LYS A 109 6.33 8.54 -2.34
CA LYS A 109 6.52 8.56 -0.89
C LYS A 109 6.71 7.14 -0.37
N ALA A 110 7.62 6.96 0.58
CA ALA A 110 7.97 5.66 1.13
C ALA A 110 7.32 5.42 2.49
N GLY A 111 6.69 4.25 2.64
CA GLY A 111 6.09 3.80 3.90
C GLY A 111 6.64 2.47 4.40
N LEU A 112 6.66 2.29 5.72
CA LEU A 112 6.99 1.01 6.36
C LEU A 112 5.80 0.54 7.19
N VAL A 113 5.45 -0.75 7.06
CA VAL A 113 4.25 -1.36 7.64
C VAL A 113 4.62 -2.36 8.72
N PHE A 114 3.97 -2.26 9.86
CA PHE A 114 4.20 -3.12 11.02
C PHE A 114 2.98 -4.00 11.31
N ASN A 115 3.16 -5.30 11.24
CA ASN A 115 2.18 -6.27 11.72
C ASN A 115 2.03 -6.19 13.25
N PRO A 116 0.97 -6.74 13.84
CA PRO A 116 0.78 -6.68 15.31
C PRO A 116 1.96 -7.20 16.13
N ALA A 117 2.74 -8.14 15.60
CA ALA A 117 3.90 -8.72 16.28
C ALA A 117 5.26 -8.25 15.70
N THR A 118 5.28 -7.35 14.72
CA THR A 118 6.52 -6.83 14.15
C THR A 118 7.15 -5.81 15.11
N PRO A 119 8.39 -6.00 15.54
CA PRO A 119 9.04 -5.07 16.47
C PRO A 119 9.40 -3.74 15.81
N LEU A 120 9.24 -2.64 16.57
CA LEU A 120 9.45 -1.29 16.04
C LEU A 120 10.93 -0.92 15.86
N TYR A 121 11.90 -1.72 16.33
CA TYR A 121 13.33 -1.43 16.15
C TYR A 121 13.75 -1.34 14.67
N TYR A 122 12.95 -1.85 13.74
CA TYR A 122 13.18 -1.63 12.31
C TYR A 122 13.18 -0.16 11.89
N LEU A 123 12.62 0.73 12.73
CA LEU A 123 12.62 2.17 12.50
C LEU A 123 13.93 2.86 12.90
N ASP A 124 14.75 2.26 13.77
CA ASP A 124 15.87 2.92 14.46
C ASP A 124 16.85 3.64 13.51
N HIS A 125 17.03 3.13 12.30
CA HIS A 125 18.00 3.68 11.34
C HIS A 125 17.36 4.18 10.03
N VAL A 126 16.03 4.23 9.94
CA VAL A 126 15.32 4.63 8.70
C VAL A 126 14.18 5.61 8.93
N LEU A 127 13.87 5.94 10.19
CA LEU A 127 12.72 6.77 10.55
C LEU A 127 12.71 8.13 9.82
N ASP A 128 13.84 8.77 9.69
CA ASP A 128 14.04 10.06 9.03
C ASP A 128 13.83 10.02 7.50
N LYS A 129 13.81 8.82 6.92
CA LYS A 129 13.63 8.59 5.48
C LYS A 129 12.20 8.24 5.11
N LEU A 130 11.35 7.95 6.09
CA LEU A 130 9.97 7.52 5.88
C LEU A 130 9.00 8.71 5.80
N ASP A 131 8.04 8.60 4.90
CA ASP A 131 6.91 9.53 4.76
C ASP A 131 5.65 8.98 5.44
N LEU A 132 5.58 7.67 5.67
CA LEU A 132 4.45 6.98 6.27
C LEU A 132 4.92 5.81 7.15
N ILE A 133 4.27 5.65 8.30
CA ILE A 133 4.34 4.44 9.12
C ILE A 133 2.92 3.92 9.30
N LEU A 134 2.68 2.67 8.87
CA LEU A 134 1.41 1.99 9.03
C LEU A 134 1.51 0.98 10.18
N ILE A 135 0.71 1.18 11.21
CA ILE A 135 0.59 0.23 12.33
C ILE A 135 -0.67 -0.59 12.12
N MET A 136 -0.52 -1.87 11.84
CA MET A 136 -1.65 -2.76 11.63
C MET A 136 -2.23 -3.23 12.95
N SER A 137 -3.57 -3.25 13.02
CA SER A 137 -4.32 -3.75 14.16
C SER A 137 -4.67 -5.24 14.05
N VAL A 138 -4.50 -5.82 12.86
CA VAL A 138 -4.75 -7.23 12.54
C VAL A 138 -3.63 -7.77 11.67
N ASN A 139 -3.49 -9.09 11.58
CA ASN A 139 -2.53 -9.69 10.64
C ASN A 139 -2.97 -9.44 9.18
N PRO A 140 -2.00 -9.17 8.27
CA PRO A 140 -2.32 -8.95 6.86
C PRO A 140 -2.85 -10.20 6.18
N GLY A 141 -3.65 -10.01 5.11
CA GLY A 141 -4.12 -11.09 4.26
C GLY A 141 -5.60 -11.03 3.91
N PHE A 142 -6.45 -10.56 4.81
CA PHE A 142 -7.90 -10.51 4.58
C PHE A 142 -8.51 -9.24 5.16
N GLY A 143 -9.53 -8.70 4.44
CA GLY A 143 -10.35 -7.61 4.95
C GLY A 143 -11.41 -8.07 5.95
N GLY A 144 -12.06 -7.11 6.64
CA GLY A 144 -13.19 -7.36 7.52
C GLY A 144 -12.86 -8.07 8.85
N GLN A 145 -11.59 -8.15 9.23
CA GLN A 145 -11.18 -8.71 10.52
C GLN A 145 -11.58 -7.77 11.67
N LYS A 146 -11.86 -8.36 12.83
CA LYS A 146 -12.16 -7.59 14.05
C LYS A 146 -10.86 -7.09 14.69
N PHE A 147 -10.91 -5.86 15.18
CA PHE A 147 -9.87 -5.25 16.01
C PHE A 147 -9.71 -6.00 17.34
#